data_d452ef5dfa5739f8d10af5cc5c210e8b
#
_entry.id   d452ef5dfa5739f8d10af5cc5c210e8b
#
_cell.length_a   1.000
_cell.length_b   1.000
_cell.length_c   1.000
_cell.angle_alpha   90.00
_cell.angle_beta   90.00
_cell.angle_gamma   90.00
#
_symmetry.space_group_name_H-M   'P 1'
#
loop_
_entity.id
_entity.type
_entity.pdbx_description
1 polymer ?
#
loop_
_entity_poly.entity_id
_entity_poly.type
_entity_poly.pdbx_seq_one_letter_code
_entity_poly.pdbx_strand_id
1 'polypeptide(L)'
;MAARMCKVTVDGEIREYKAGTTYQEIAADFQPHYEHQIVLVFAGGFHLQELRKTLEKDCELRFVTTGDAIGHAAYKRSMCFLLVKAVHDAAGHDKVERVRIHFSLDKGYYCTVEGRVLLDEEFLKKVSDRMRELSEQRIQIDKRSVHTDDAIELFHRHGMYDKERLFEYRRVSKVNIYSINEFEDYYYGYMVPDAGCLKYFSLHLYDGGFVLQMPSREMPEEVPEFIPSPKLFHVLKESVQWGDCQDIETVGALNDMITKNDMREVVLVQEAHQERQIGEIAKQISEKGNTRFVLIAGPSS
;
A
#
# COMPACT_ATOMS: atom_id res chain seq x y z
N MET A 1 -11.50 6.15 41.86
CA MET A 1 -12.66 5.53 41.18
C MET A 1 -12.24 4.15 40.71
N ALA A 2 -13.01 3.11 40.99
CA ALA A 2 -12.71 1.77 40.43
C ALA A 2 -12.80 1.82 38.91
N ALA A 3 -11.79 1.25 38.21
CA ALA A 3 -11.81 1.18 36.76
C ALA A 3 -13.02 0.37 36.31
N ARG A 4 -13.79 0.88 35.37
CA ARG A 4 -14.95 0.18 34.78
C ARG A 4 -14.45 -1.07 34.06
N MET A 5 -15.03 -2.22 34.40
CA MET A 5 -14.79 -3.46 33.66
C MET A 5 -15.80 -3.59 32.51
N CYS A 6 -15.34 -4.09 31.40
CA CYS A 6 -16.16 -4.38 30.22
C CYS A 6 -16.04 -5.87 29.86
N LYS A 7 -17.16 -6.47 29.48
CA LYS A 7 -17.22 -7.85 29.00
C LYS A 7 -16.94 -7.88 27.51
N VAL A 8 -15.99 -8.73 27.12
CA VAL A 8 -15.61 -8.95 25.73
C VAL A 8 -15.90 -10.40 25.40
N THR A 9 -16.65 -10.62 24.33
CA THR A 9 -16.94 -11.95 23.80
C THR A 9 -16.17 -12.15 22.50
N VAL A 10 -15.38 -13.24 22.43
CA VAL A 10 -14.64 -13.65 21.22
C VAL A 10 -14.92 -15.11 20.98
N ASP A 11 -15.49 -15.47 19.84
CA ASP A 11 -15.82 -16.84 19.43
C ASP A 11 -16.59 -17.64 20.54
N GLY A 12 -17.45 -16.94 21.31
CA GLY A 12 -18.22 -17.50 22.41
C GLY A 12 -17.52 -17.51 23.78
N GLU A 13 -16.23 -17.23 23.84
CA GLU A 13 -15.48 -17.05 25.08
C GLU A 13 -15.67 -15.64 25.63
N ILE A 14 -15.99 -15.53 26.94
CA ILE A 14 -16.20 -14.25 27.63
C ILE A 14 -15.03 -13.96 28.56
N ARG A 15 -14.37 -12.82 28.37
CA ARG A 15 -13.35 -12.29 29.27
C ARG A 15 -13.69 -10.86 29.70
N GLU A 16 -13.17 -10.44 30.84
CA GLU A 16 -13.35 -9.08 31.37
C GLU A 16 -12.06 -8.29 31.27
N TYR A 17 -12.16 -7.07 30.69
CA TYR A 17 -11.06 -6.14 30.55
C TYR A 17 -11.43 -4.78 31.11
N LYS A 18 -10.44 -4.00 31.52
CA LYS A 18 -10.66 -2.62 31.93
C LYS A 18 -11.08 -1.77 30.73
N ALA A 19 -12.02 -0.84 30.92
CA ALA A 19 -12.27 0.19 29.92
C ALA A 19 -10.99 0.99 29.66
N GLY A 20 -10.69 1.23 28.38
CA GLY A 20 -9.43 1.83 27.94
C GLY A 20 -8.34 0.85 27.51
N THR A 21 -8.49 -0.47 27.78
CA THR A 21 -7.61 -1.51 27.20
C THR A 21 -7.70 -1.46 25.68
N THR A 22 -6.57 -1.50 24.99
CA THR A 22 -6.54 -1.51 23.52
C THR A 22 -6.98 -2.87 22.96
N TYR A 23 -7.54 -2.88 21.76
CA TYR A 23 -7.84 -4.15 21.09
C TYR A 23 -6.57 -4.95 20.79
N GLN A 24 -5.40 -4.30 20.71
CA GLN A 24 -4.10 -4.96 20.55
C GLN A 24 -3.72 -5.80 21.78
N GLU A 25 -3.93 -5.26 22.98
CA GLU A 25 -3.71 -6.00 24.22
C GLU A 25 -4.67 -7.19 24.33
N ILE A 26 -5.95 -6.98 23.99
CA ILE A 26 -6.95 -8.07 23.95
C ILE A 26 -6.56 -9.11 22.89
N ALA A 27 -6.17 -8.70 21.70
CA ALA A 27 -5.74 -9.58 20.63
C ALA A 27 -4.53 -10.46 21.02
N ALA A 28 -3.60 -9.91 21.82
CA ALA A 28 -2.44 -10.65 22.31
C ALA A 28 -2.85 -11.87 23.17
N ASP A 29 -3.91 -11.74 23.99
CA ASP A 29 -4.43 -12.83 24.80
C ASP A 29 -5.10 -13.95 23.98
N PHE A 30 -5.60 -13.61 22.78
CA PHE A 30 -6.26 -14.54 21.88
C PHE A 30 -5.35 -15.02 20.74
N GLN A 31 -4.21 -14.36 20.48
CA GLN A 31 -3.30 -14.73 19.38
C GLN A 31 -2.93 -16.22 19.36
N PRO A 32 -2.72 -16.91 20.51
CA PRO A 32 -2.43 -18.37 20.49
C PRO A 32 -3.53 -19.25 19.90
N HIS A 33 -4.76 -18.76 19.77
CA HIS A 33 -5.89 -19.49 19.18
C HIS A 33 -6.00 -19.28 17.66
N TYR A 34 -5.18 -18.40 17.07
CA TYR A 34 -5.18 -18.06 15.66
C TYR A 34 -3.89 -18.51 15.00
N GLU A 35 -3.99 -19.18 13.87
CA GLU A 35 -2.85 -19.65 13.08
C GLU A 35 -2.01 -18.49 12.55
N HIS A 36 -2.67 -17.41 12.11
CA HIS A 36 -2.04 -16.24 11.52
C HIS A 36 -2.10 -15.02 12.43
N GLN A 37 -1.20 -14.05 12.18
CA GLN A 37 -1.12 -12.82 12.97
C GLN A 37 -2.43 -12.03 12.92
N ILE A 38 -3.01 -11.73 14.09
CA ILE A 38 -4.15 -10.82 14.21
C ILE A 38 -3.68 -9.39 13.93
N VAL A 39 -4.39 -8.68 13.05
CA VAL A 39 -4.00 -7.33 12.59
C VAL A 39 -5.12 -6.30 12.68
N LEU A 40 -6.38 -6.73 12.65
CA LEU A 40 -7.56 -5.87 12.76
C LEU A 40 -8.64 -6.57 13.59
N VAL A 41 -9.72 -5.85 13.91
CA VAL A 41 -10.86 -6.38 14.67
C VAL A 41 -12.19 -5.81 14.17
N PHE A 42 -13.22 -6.64 14.07
CA PHE A 42 -14.60 -6.19 14.04
C PHE A 42 -15.10 -6.05 15.48
N ALA A 43 -15.56 -4.87 15.87
CA ALA A 43 -16.10 -4.59 17.20
C ALA A 43 -17.59 -4.25 17.11
N GLY A 44 -18.41 -4.93 17.93
CA GLY A 44 -19.86 -4.73 17.96
C GLY A 44 -20.54 -5.06 16.64
N GLY A 45 -20.19 -6.21 16.03
CA GLY A 45 -20.78 -6.73 14.80
C GLY A 45 -19.97 -6.38 13.55
N PHE A 46 -20.28 -5.28 12.86
CA PHE A 46 -19.70 -4.99 11.54
C PHE A 46 -18.71 -3.81 11.49
N HIS A 47 -18.35 -3.23 12.62
CA HIS A 47 -17.45 -2.08 12.66
C HIS A 47 -15.99 -2.52 12.66
N LEU A 48 -15.37 -2.55 11.47
CA LEU A 48 -13.95 -2.82 11.34
C LEU A 48 -13.12 -1.70 11.98
N GLN A 49 -12.15 -2.07 12.82
CA GLN A 49 -11.29 -1.16 13.55
C GLN A 49 -9.84 -1.63 13.58
N GLU A 50 -8.94 -0.67 13.75
CA GLU A 50 -7.54 -0.93 14.02
C GLU A 50 -7.33 -1.32 15.49
N LEU A 51 -6.36 -2.20 15.74
CA LEU A 51 -6.13 -2.77 17.07
C LEU A 51 -5.67 -1.73 18.13
N ARG A 52 -5.21 -0.58 17.72
CA ARG A 52 -4.83 0.51 18.63
C ARG A 52 -6.00 1.27 19.25
N LYS A 53 -7.21 1.05 18.75
CA LYS A 53 -8.43 1.58 19.37
C LYS A 53 -8.69 0.91 20.73
N THR A 54 -9.35 1.63 21.60
CA THR A 54 -9.62 1.22 22.98
C THR A 54 -11.04 0.68 23.17
N LEU A 55 -11.16 -0.28 24.06
CA LEU A 55 -12.42 -0.81 24.55
C LEU A 55 -13.14 0.22 25.41
N GLU A 56 -14.36 0.60 25.05
CA GLU A 56 -15.15 1.59 25.82
C GLU A 56 -16.35 0.98 26.54
N LYS A 57 -16.89 -0.13 26.05
CA LYS A 57 -18.08 -0.79 26.54
C LYS A 57 -18.05 -2.28 26.23
N ASP A 58 -18.97 -3.02 26.83
CA ASP A 58 -19.19 -4.43 26.51
C ASP A 58 -19.40 -4.61 25.01
N CYS A 59 -18.70 -5.54 24.40
CA CYS A 59 -18.81 -5.79 22.97
C CYS A 59 -18.40 -7.23 22.59
N GLU A 60 -18.90 -7.65 21.46
CA GLU A 60 -18.43 -8.83 20.76
C GLU A 60 -17.30 -8.42 19.79
N LEU A 61 -16.20 -9.16 19.79
CA LEU A 61 -15.07 -8.97 18.91
C LEU A 61 -14.92 -10.17 17.99
N ARG A 62 -14.60 -9.91 16.73
CA ARG A 62 -14.13 -10.91 15.77
C ARG A 62 -12.83 -10.43 15.17
N PHE A 63 -11.76 -11.13 15.45
CA PHE A 63 -10.45 -10.78 14.96
C PHE A 63 -10.28 -11.06 13.47
N VAL A 64 -9.40 -10.30 12.84
CA VAL A 64 -9.03 -10.40 11.43
C VAL A 64 -7.53 -10.60 11.36
N THR A 65 -7.11 -11.64 10.68
CA THR A 65 -5.71 -12.07 10.56
C THR A 65 -5.12 -11.69 9.20
N THR A 66 -3.80 -11.88 9.04
CA THR A 66 -3.11 -11.72 7.76
C THR A 66 -3.56 -12.73 6.70
N GLY A 67 -4.18 -13.85 7.06
CA GLY A 67 -4.81 -14.83 6.17
C GLY A 67 -6.16 -14.38 5.61
N ASP A 68 -6.79 -13.36 6.22
CA ASP A 68 -8.04 -12.80 5.74
C ASP A 68 -7.77 -11.74 4.65
N ALA A 69 -8.66 -11.61 3.65
CA ALA A 69 -8.49 -10.66 2.55
C ALA A 69 -8.29 -9.21 3.03
N ILE A 70 -9.06 -8.78 4.04
CA ILE A 70 -8.98 -7.42 4.59
C ILE A 70 -7.69 -7.24 5.39
N GLY A 71 -7.29 -8.21 6.19
CA GLY A 71 -6.06 -8.19 6.98
C GLY A 71 -4.82 -8.22 6.08
N HIS A 72 -4.83 -9.04 5.04
CA HIS A 72 -3.77 -9.06 4.04
C HIS A 72 -3.63 -7.73 3.28
N ALA A 73 -4.75 -7.09 2.96
CA ALA A 73 -4.73 -5.75 2.35
C ALA A 73 -4.14 -4.69 3.31
N ALA A 74 -4.44 -4.77 4.62
CA ALA A 74 -3.82 -3.91 5.63
C ALA A 74 -2.32 -4.18 5.76
N TYR A 75 -1.89 -5.46 5.75
CA TYR A 75 -0.49 -5.86 5.75
C TYR A 75 0.28 -5.23 4.58
N LYS A 76 -0.20 -5.43 3.34
CA LYS A 76 0.46 -4.88 2.14
C LYS A 76 0.57 -3.36 2.18
N ARG A 77 -0.48 -2.67 2.60
CA ARG A 77 -0.49 -1.21 2.72
C ARG A 77 0.53 -0.73 3.75
N SER A 78 0.58 -1.38 4.91
CA SER A 78 1.53 -1.04 5.97
C SER A 78 2.97 -1.36 5.57
N MET A 79 3.19 -2.44 4.82
CA MET A 79 4.50 -2.78 4.27
C MET A 79 5.00 -1.72 3.28
N CYS A 80 4.12 -1.19 2.42
CA CYS A 80 4.45 -0.06 1.54
C CYS A 80 4.85 1.18 2.36
N PHE A 81 4.15 1.47 3.44
CA PHE A 81 4.48 2.59 4.31
C PHE A 81 5.84 2.41 5.00
N LEU A 82 6.09 1.21 5.53
CA LEU A 82 7.38 0.85 6.13
C LEU A 82 8.53 0.96 5.12
N LEU A 83 8.32 0.51 3.88
CA LEU A 83 9.30 0.64 2.79
C LEU A 83 9.64 2.10 2.52
N VAL A 84 8.64 2.96 2.32
CA VAL A 84 8.86 4.39 2.02
C VAL A 84 9.65 5.05 3.15
N LYS A 85 9.27 4.80 4.42
CA LYS A 85 10.01 5.26 5.59
C LYS A 85 11.47 4.78 5.58
N ALA A 86 11.69 3.50 5.33
CA ALA A 86 13.04 2.91 5.35
C ALA A 86 13.93 3.44 4.21
N VAL A 87 13.38 3.72 3.03
CA VAL A 87 14.09 4.38 1.93
C VAL A 87 14.57 5.78 2.33
N HIS A 88 13.69 6.59 2.94
CA HIS A 88 14.06 7.91 3.44
C HIS A 88 15.13 7.85 4.54
N ASP A 89 15.03 6.88 5.45
CA ASP A 89 16.03 6.68 6.51
C ASP A 89 17.40 6.26 5.95
N ALA A 90 17.41 5.36 4.97
CA ALA A 90 18.65 4.82 4.39
C ALA A 90 19.38 5.83 3.49
N ALA A 91 18.63 6.65 2.75
CA ALA A 91 19.19 7.62 1.82
C ALA A 91 19.51 8.98 2.48
N GLY A 92 18.71 9.39 3.48
CA GLY A 92 18.59 10.74 3.99
C GLY A 92 17.43 11.48 3.32
N HIS A 93 16.64 12.16 4.13
CA HIS A 93 15.38 12.79 3.69
C HIS A 93 15.55 13.82 2.57
N ASP A 94 16.67 14.53 2.53
CA ASP A 94 17.01 15.56 1.53
C ASP A 94 17.43 14.98 0.17
N LYS A 95 17.63 13.68 0.07
CA LYS A 95 18.09 13.00 -1.15
C LYS A 95 16.98 12.29 -1.90
N VAL A 96 15.87 11.99 -1.24
CA VAL A 96 14.72 11.30 -1.81
C VAL A 96 13.66 12.34 -2.12
N GLU A 97 13.32 12.50 -3.39
CA GLU A 97 12.21 13.34 -3.83
C GLU A 97 10.89 12.58 -3.74
N ARG A 98 10.88 11.33 -4.22
CA ARG A 98 9.70 10.49 -4.21
C ARG A 98 10.05 9.01 -4.26
N VAL A 99 9.29 8.19 -3.54
CA VAL A 99 9.26 6.73 -3.71
C VAL A 99 7.95 6.39 -4.42
N ARG A 100 8.04 5.85 -5.65
CA ARG A 100 6.86 5.42 -6.42
C ARG A 100 6.66 3.93 -6.27
N ILE A 101 5.45 3.53 -5.91
CA ILE A 101 4.97 2.15 -5.95
C ILE A 101 4.04 2.07 -7.15
N HIS A 102 4.50 1.43 -8.23
CA HIS A 102 3.84 1.49 -9.53
C HIS A 102 2.72 0.46 -9.65
N PHE A 103 3.08 -0.77 -9.93
CA PHE A 103 2.13 -1.83 -10.24
C PHE A 103 2.52 -3.14 -9.56
N SER A 104 1.55 -4.06 -9.50
CA SER A 104 1.80 -5.41 -9.01
C SER A 104 2.58 -6.22 -10.05
N LEU A 105 3.63 -6.86 -9.61
CA LEU A 105 4.43 -7.79 -10.39
C LEU A 105 4.58 -9.09 -9.60
N ASP A 106 3.99 -10.17 -10.09
CA ASP A 106 3.82 -11.43 -9.37
C ASP A 106 3.16 -11.22 -7.99
N LYS A 107 3.83 -11.57 -6.91
CA LYS A 107 3.37 -11.38 -5.52
C LYS A 107 3.92 -10.10 -4.87
N GLY A 108 4.54 -9.23 -5.63
CA GLY A 108 5.17 -8.00 -5.16
C GLY A 108 4.68 -6.75 -5.86
N TYR A 109 5.34 -5.64 -5.55
CA TYR A 109 5.15 -4.35 -6.19
C TYR A 109 6.46 -3.87 -6.80
N TYR A 110 6.42 -3.44 -8.06
CA TYR A 110 7.54 -2.73 -8.67
C TYR A 110 7.59 -1.30 -8.15
N CYS A 111 8.78 -0.88 -7.70
CA CYS A 111 9.02 0.41 -7.06
C CYS A 111 10.23 1.11 -7.69
N THR A 112 10.20 2.46 -7.68
CA THR A 112 11.34 3.30 -8.05
C THR A 112 11.56 4.38 -7.00
N VAL A 113 12.80 4.89 -6.94
CA VAL A 113 13.17 6.03 -6.09
C VAL A 113 13.61 7.17 -6.99
N GLU A 114 12.99 8.31 -6.85
CA GLU A 114 13.34 9.56 -7.52
C GLU A 114 14.16 10.44 -6.57
N GLY A 115 15.17 11.12 -7.10
CA GLY A 115 16.05 11.97 -6.31
C GLY A 115 17.54 11.66 -6.53
N ARG A 116 18.38 12.05 -5.58
CA ARG A 116 19.84 11.89 -5.64
C ARG A 116 20.31 10.63 -4.92
N VAL A 117 19.74 9.47 -5.34
CA VAL A 117 20.02 8.16 -4.76
C VAL A 117 20.55 7.22 -5.82
N LEU A 118 21.68 6.57 -5.55
CA LEU A 118 22.14 5.46 -6.37
C LEU A 118 21.45 4.19 -5.91
N LEU A 119 20.57 3.67 -6.76
CA LEU A 119 19.85 2.43 -6.49
C LEU A 119 20.70 1.23 -6.93
N ASP A 120 21.36 0.59 -5.97
CA ASP A 120 22.18 -0.59 -6.13
C ASP A 120 21.91 -1.63 -5.03
N GLU A 121 22.57 -2.77 -5.09
CA GLU A 121 22.42 -3.86 -4.10
C GLU A 121 22.80 -3.41 -2.68
N GLU A 122 23.79 -2.54 -2.52
CA GLU A 122 24.22 -2.05 -1.22
C GLU A 122 23.15 -1.14 -0.61
N PHE A 123 22.57 -0.23 -1.42
CA PHE A 123 21.49 0.62 -0.97
C PHE A 123 20.24 -0.20 -0.62
N LEU A 124 19.88 -1.16 -1.47
CA LEU A 124 18.69 -1.99 -1.26
C LEU A 124 18.85 -2.86 0.01
N LYS A 125 20.07 -3.31 0.28
CA LYS A 125 20.41 -4.01 1.53
C LYS A 125 20.20 -3.09 2.74
N LYS A 126 20.68 -1.83 2.69
CA LYS A 126 20.49 -0.86 3.79
C LYS A 126 18.99 -0.61 4.04
N VAL A 127 18.20 -0.48 2.99
CA VAL A 127 16.74 -0.35 3.11
C VAL A 127 16.12 -1.58 3.78
N SER A 128 16.51 -2.78 3.33
CA SER A 128 16.02 -4.04 3.91
C SER A 128 16.41 -4.19 5.39
N ASP A 129 17.65 -3.89 5.73
CA ASP A 129 18.13 -3.93 7.11
C ASP A 129 17.36 -2.94 7.99
N ARG A 130 17.11 -1.73 7.48
CA ARG A 130 16.31 -0.72 8.20
C ARG A 130 14.85 -1.14 8.39
N MET A 131 14.22 -1.75 7.40
CA MET A 131 12.86 -2.29 7.53
C MET A 131 12.81 -3.37 8.62
N ARG A 132 13.82 -4.27 8.67
CA ARG A 132 13.91 -5.32 9.70
C ARG A 132 14.10 -4.72 11.08
N GLU A 133 15.00 -3.75 11.24
CA GLU A 133 15.21 -3.04 12.50
C GLU A 133 13.93 -2.42 13.04
N LEU A 134 13.19 -1.68 12.21
CA LEU A 134 11.89 -1.08 12.59
C LEU A 134 10.86 -2.15 12.98
N SER A 135 10.87 -3.30 12.29
CA SER A 135 10.00 -4.43 12.60
C SER A 135 10.37 -5.09 13.93
N GLU A 136 11.66 -5.34 14.19
CA GLU A 136 12.16 -5.92 15.45
C GLU A 136 11.87 -5.02 16.66
N GLN A 137 12.03 -3.70 16.48
CA GLN A 137 11.69 -2.69 17.48
C GLN A 137 10.18 -2.53 17.69
N ARG A 138 9.34 -3.16 16.85
CA ARG A 138 7.88 -3.06 16.89
C ARG A 138 7.39 -1.61 16.91
N ILE A 139 8.01 -0.75 16.10
CA ILE A 139 7.65 0.67 16.04
C ILE A 139 6.17 0.80 15.70
N GLN A 140 5.47 1.61 16.47
CA GLN A 140 4.03 1.80 16.34
C GLN A 140 3.69 2.53 15.04
N ILE A 141 2.56 2.13 14.44
CA ILE A 141 1.94 2.84 13.32
C ILE A 141 0.78 3.64 13.90
N ASP A 142 1.03 4.92 14.13
CA ASP A 142 0.05 5.81 14.71
C ASP A 142 -0.87 6.40 13.64
N LYS A 143 -2.08 6.76 14.07
CA LYS A 143 -3.10 7.37 13.22
C LYS A 143 -3.70 8.58 13.90
N ARG A 144 -3.73 9.70 13.20
CA ARG A 144 -4.44 10.89 13.64
C ARG A 144 -5.39 11.42 12.56
N SER A 145 -6.52 11.93 12.97
CA SER A 145 -7.47 12.59 12.06
C SER A 145 -7.21 14.09 12.10
N VAL A 146 -7.00 14.69 10.94
CA VAL A 146 -6.73 16.12 10.77
C VAL A 146 -7.74 16.75 9.83
N HIS A 147 -7.88 18.07 9.84
CA HIS A 147 -8.63 18.77 8.79
C HIS A 147 -7.91 18.64 7.45
N THR A 148 -8.67 18.63 6.36
CA THR A 148 -8.11 18.47 5.00
C THR A 148 -7.12 19.59 4.69
N ASP A 149 -7.41 20.83 5.09
CA ASP A 149 -6.51 21.98 4.89
C ASP A 149 -5.18 21.80 5.63
N ASP A 150 -5.22 21.32 6.89
CA ASP A 150 -4.01 21.01 7.66
C ASP A 150 -3.18 19.89 6.99
N ALA A 151 -3.85 18.93 6.34
CA ALA A 151 -3.18 17.87 5.60
C ALA A 151 -2.49 18.40 4.34
N ILE A 152 -3.10 19.32 3.61
CA ILE A 152 -2.52 19.99 2.45
C ILE A 152 -1.23 20.72 2.86
N GLU A 153 -1.28 21.52 3.94
CA GLU A 153 -0.10 22.20 4.48
C GLU A 153 0.99 21.22 4.95
N LEU A 154 0.60 20.08 5.53
CA LEU A 154 1.52 19.02 5.93
C LEU A 154 2.28 18.48 4.71
N PHE A 155 1.55 18.10 3.65
CA PHE A 155 2.14 17.55 2.43
C PHE A 155 3.05 18.57 1.74
N HIS A 156 2.65 19.83 1.69
CA HIS A 156 3.49 20.92 1.17
C HIS A 156 4.83 21.01 1.92
N ARG A 157 4.79 21.04 3.25
CA ARG A 157 5.99 21.10 4.11
C ARG A 157 6.92 19.90 3.95
N HIS A 158 6.37 18.73 3.65
CA HIS A 158 7.13 17.50 3.46
C HIS A 158 7.55 17.26 2.00
N GLY A 159 7.25 18.21 1.07
CA GLY A 159 7.55 18.08 -0.35
C GLY A 159 6.72 17.00 -1.07
N MET A 160 5.61 16.57 -0.50
CA MET A 160 4.69 15.57 -1.08
C MET A 160 3.67 16.26 -1.99
N TYR A 161 4.14 16.93 -3.03
CA TYR A 161 3.32 17.77 -3.91
C TYR A 161 2.24 17.00 -4.68
N ASP A 162 2.47 15.72 -4.95
CA ASP A 162 1.47 14.82 -5.55
C ASP A 162 0.24 14.63 -4.64
N LYS A 163 0.47 14.54 -3.33
CA LYS A 163 -0.60 14.42 -2.32
C LYS A 163 -1.26 15.76 -2.03
N GLU A 164 -0.50 16.84 -1.93
CA GLU A 164 -1.03 18.20 -1.84
C GLU A 164 -2.03 18.44 -2.98
N ARG A 165 -1.61 18.22 -4.23
CA ARG A 165 -2.43 18.36 -5.43
C ARG A 165 -3.67 17.45 -5.43
N LEU A 166 -3.55 16.21 -4.94
CA LEU A 166 -4.68 15.29 -4.80
C LEU A 166 -5.71 15.83 -3.81
N PHE A 167 -5.26 16.41 -2.70
CA PHE A 167 -6.11 16.84 -1.60
C PHE A 167 -6.84 18.15 -1.89
N GLU A 168 -6.37 19.00 -2.79
CA GLU A 168 -7.09 20.18 -3.30
C GLU A 168 -8.48 19.83 -3.87
N TYR A 169 -8.64 18.60 -4.39
CA TYR A 169 -9.90 18.12 -4.95
C TYR A 169 -10.76 17.34 -3.95
N ARG A 170 -10.28 17.16 -2.74
CA ARG A 170 -10.98 16.33 -1.77
C ARG A 170 -12.06 17.11 -1.03
N ARG A 171 -13.31 16.60 -1.09
CA ARG A 171 -14.49 17.28 -0.49
C ARG A 171 -14.82 16.82 0.94
N VAL A 172 -13.91 16.09 1.60
CA VAL A 172 -14.10 15.66 2.99
C VAL A 172 -13.42 16.63 3.95
N SER A 173 -14.05 16.93 5.08
CA SER A 173 -13.53 17.87 6.07
C SER A 173 -12.35 17.33 6.87
N LYS A 174 -12.23 16.01 6.99
CA LYS A 174 -11.17 15.34 7.76
C LYS A 174 -10.59 14.15 7.03
N VAL A 175 -9.30 13.93 7.22
CA VAL A 175 -8.55 12.80 6.68
C VAL A 175 -7.67 12.17 7.74
N ASN A 176 -7.28 10.91 7.52
CA ASN A 176 -6.40 10.21 8.44
C ASN A 176 -4.96 10.26 7.91
N ILE A 177 -4.06 10.74 8.75
CA ILE A 177 -2.62 10.69 8.53
C ILE A 177 -2.05 9.58 9.40
N TYR A 178 -1.17 8.78 8.84
CA TYR A 178 -0.42 7.74 9.54
C TYR A 178 1.01 8.20 9.78
N SER A 179 1.61 7.75 10.89
CA SER A 179 3.01 8.03 11.21
C SER A 179 3.75 6.80 11.71
N ILE A 180 5.02 6.70 11.32
CA ILE A 180 6.03 5.82 11.89
C ILE A 180 7.12 6.72 12.43
N ASN A 181 7.18 6.87 13.77
CA ASN A 181 7.93 7.93 14.42
C ASN A 181 7.51 9.32 13.88
N GLU A 182 8.46 10.13 13.42
CA GLU A 182 8.20 11.47 12.86
C GLU A 182 7.86 11.46 11.38
N PHE A 183 7.92 10.31 10.71
CA PHE A 183 7.59 10.19 9.29
C PHE A 183 6.09 10.04 9.11
N GLU A 184 5.47 11.01 8.48
CA GLU A 184 4.02 11.08 8.27
C GLU A 184 3.67 10.89 6.80
N ASP A 185 2.58 10.17 6.55
CA ASP A 185 2.06 9.95 5.20
C ASP A 185 0.54 9.66 5.21
N TYR A 186 -0.07 9.71 4.03
CA TYR A 186 -1.47 9.40 3.82
C TYR A 186 -1.65 8.04 3.16
N TYR A 187 -2.50 7.23 3.75
CA TYR A 187 -2.97 5.98 3.16
C TYR A 187 -4.48 5.82 3.33
N TYR A 188 -5.14 5.33 2.27
CA TYR A 188 -6.56 5.04 2.30
C TYR A 188 -6.80 3.61 2.79
N GLY A 189 -7.42 3.48 3.96
CA GLY A 189 -7.78 2.20 4.58
C GLY A 189 -7.10 1.97 5.93
N TYR A 190 -7.19 0.75 6.43
CA TYR A 190 -6.68 0.35 7.73
C TYR A 190 -5.23 -0.12 7.65
N MET A 191 -4.47 0.09 8.73
CA MET A 191 -3.09 -0.34 8.90
C MET A 191 -2.99 -1.38 10.01
N VAL A 192 -1.89 -2.15 10.00
CA VAL A 192 -1.51 -3.00 11.13
C VAL A 192 -1.09 -2.13 12.33
N PRO A 193 -1.14 -2.64 13.58
CA PRO A 193 -0.90 -1.81 14.77
C PRO A 193 0.54 -1.33 14.93
N ASP A 194 1.50 -2.14 14.53
CA ASP A 194 2.93 -1.84 14.64
C ASP A 194 3.74 -2.57 13.54
N ALA A 195 4.97 -2.11 13.32
CA ALA A 195 5.88 -2.70 12.33
C ALA A 195 6.27 -4.15 12.67
N GLY A 196 6.11 -4.60 13.91
CA GLY A 196 6.38 -6.00 14.31
C GLY A 196 5.47 -7.03 13.64
N CYS A 197 4.35 -6.58 13.04
CA CYS A 197 3.53 -7.41 12.15
C CYS A 197 4.14 -7.59 10.75
N LEU A 198 5.13 -6.77 10.35
CA LEU A 198 5.65 -6.64 8.99
C LEU A 198 7.00 -7.35 8.83
N LYS A 199 7.06 -8.64 9.16
CA LYS A 199 8.30 -9.43 9.21
C LYS A 199 8.71 -10.03 7.87
N TYR A 200 7.75 -10.32 7.01
CA TYR A 200 7.93 -11.17 5.84
C TYR A 200 7.93 -10.33 4.57
N PHE A 201 9.11 -10.06 4.04
CA PHE A 201 9.32 -9.36 2.78
C PHE A 201 10.71 -9.67 2.22
N SER A 202 10.90 -9.40 0.93
CA SER A 202 12.21 -9.33 0.30
C SER A 202 12.25 -8.21 -0.74
N LEU A 203 13.44 -7.68 -1.01
CA LEU A 203 13.68 -6.64 -1.98
C LEU A 203 14.62 -7.17 -3.06
N HIS A 204 14.28 -6.96 -4.34
CA HIS A 204 15.04 -7.44 -5.48
C HIS A 204 15.25 -6.33 -6.48
N LEU A 205 16.50 -6.01 -6.87
CA LEU A 205 16.77 -5.09 -7.96
C LEU A 205 16.14 -5.62 -9.25
N TYR A 206 15.46 -4.75 -9.99
CA TYR A 206 14.83 -5.12 -11.24
C TYR A 206 14.66 -3.91 -12.15
N ASP A 207 15.28 -3.95 -13.33
CA ASP A 207 15.10 -3.01 -14.43
C ASP A 207 15.09 -1.51 -14.04
N GLY A 208 16.14 -1.08 -13.34
CA GLY A 208 16.31 0.32 -12.90
C GLY A 208 15.47 0.74 -11.70
N GLY A 209 14.67 -0.16 -11.17
CA GLY A 209 13.95 -0.06 -9.91
C GLY A 209 14.17 -1.30 -9.04
N PHE A 210 13.20 -1.64 -8.22
CA PHE A 210 13.23 -2.85 -7.42
C PHE A 210 11.82 -3.38 -7.17
N VAL A 211 11.73 -4.65 -6.79
CA VAL A 211 10.46 -5.28 -6.40
C VAL A 211 10.44 -5.50 -4.90
N LEU A 212 9.38 -4.99 -4.24
CA LEU A 212 9.00 -5.36 -2.90
C LEU A 212 8.16 -6.62 -2.97
N GLN A 213 8.76 -7.77 -2.70
CA GLN A 213 8.08 -9.07 -2.67
C GLN A 213 7.47 -9.31 -1.29
N MET A 214 6.24 -9.81 -1.26
CA MET A 214 5.47 -10.02 -0.04
C MET A 214 4.82 -11.40 -0.03
N PRO A 215 4.42 -11.92 1.15
CA PRO A 215 3.64 -13.13 1.29
C PRO A 215 2.34 -13.10 0.48
N SER A 216 1.83 -14.27 0.13
CA SER A 216 0.45 -14.40 -0.36
C SER A 216 -0.52 -14.48 0.83
N ARG A 217 -1.82 -14.34 0.53
CA ARG A 217 -2.86 -14.50 1.55
C ARG A 217 -2.95 -15.92 2.09
N GLU A 218 -2.69 -16.90 1.23
CA GLU A 218 -2.75 -18.33 1.54
C GLU A 218 -1.56 -18.78 2.40
N MET A 219 -0.42 -18.08 2.28
CA MET A 219 0.80 -18.32 3.07
C MET A 219 1.35 -16.99 3.59
N PRO A 220 0.71 -16.37 4.59
CA PRO A 220 1.04 -15.00 5.02
C PRO A 220 2.35 -14.89 5.81
N GLU A 221 3.01 -15.99 6.09
CA GLU A 221 4.28 -16.05 6.84
C GLU A 221 5.45 -16.54 5.98
N GLU A 222 5.23 -16.70 4.66
CA GLU A 222 6.25 -17.14 3.72
C GLU A 222 6.35 -16.18 2.54
N VAL A 223 7.57 -15.71 2.27
CA VAL A 223 7.85 -14.88 1.08
C VAL A 223 8.21 -15.81 -0.07
N PRO A 224 7.41 -15.87 -1.14
CA PRO A 224 7.72 -16.70 -2.29
C PRO A 224 8.97 -16.20 -3.01
N GLU A 225 9.63 -17.08 -3.76
CA GLU A 225 10.71 -16.70 -4.65
C GLU A 225 10.23 -15.71 -5.71
N PHE A 226 11.03 -14.67 -5.97
CA PHE A 226 10.72 -13.72 -7.03
C PHE A 226 11.00 -14.32 -8.41
N ILE A 227 9.96 -14.49 -9.22
CA ILE A 227 10.04 -14.99 -10.58
C ILE A 227 9.74 -13.84 -11.56
N PRO A 228 10.73 -13.32 -12.27
CA PRO A 228 10.53 -12.25 -13.23
C PRO A 228 9.54 -12.63 -14.34
N SER A 229 8.64 -11.70 -14.67
CA SER A 229 7.71 -11.81 -15.81
C SER A 229 8.00 -10.70 -16.82
N PRO A 230 9.07 -10.81 -17.67
CA PRO A 230 9.55 -9.69 -18.47
C PRO A 230 8.52 -9.14 -19.47
N LYS A 231 7.70 -9.99 -20.07
CA LYS A 231 6.65 -9.54 -21.01
C LYS A 231 5.58 -8.70 -20.32
N LEU A 232 5.07 -9.18 -19.19
CA LEU A 232 4.08 -8.44 -18.38
C LEU A 232 4.67 -7.13 -17.87
N PHE A 233 5.89 -7.19 -17.33
CA PHE A 233 6.61 -6.01 -16.87
C PHE A 233 6.74 -4.94 -17.93
N HIS A 234 7.17 -5.32 -19.16
CA HIS A 234 7.34 -4.40 -20.26
C HIS A 234 6.04 -3.66 -20.61
N VAL A 235 4.93 -4.40 -20.74
CA VAL A 235 3.61 -3.79 -21.02
C VAL A 235 3.16 -2.84 -19.92
N LEU A 236 3.33 -3.22 -18.64
CA LEU A 236 2.96 -2.38 -17.52
C LEU A 236 3.85 -1.12 -17.42
N LYS A 237 5.15 -1.26 -17.69
CA LYS A 237 6.10 -0.15 -17.73
C LYS A 237 5.78 0.83 -18.87
N GLU A 238 5.47 0.34 -20.06
CA GLU A 238 5.02 1.19 -21.17
C GLU A 238 3.75 1.96 -20.84
N SER A 239 2.79 1.32 -20.15
CA SER A 239 1.56 1.99 -19.70
C SER A 239 1.84 3.13 -18.71
N VAL A 240 2.77 2.93 -17.75
CA VAL A 240 3.18 3.99 -16.83
C VAL A 240 3.87 5.13 -17.58
N GLN A 241 4.83 4.80 -18.45
CA GLN A 241 5.56 5.81 -19.25
C GLN A 241 4.62 6.62 -20.15
N TRP A 242 3.58 5.99 -20.69
CA TRP A 242 2.56 6.68 -21.46
C TRP A 242 1.78 7.69 -20.61
N GLY A 243 1.40 7.33 -19.38
CA GLY A 243 0.77 8.25 -18.44
C GLY A 243 1.68 9.44 -18.08
N ASP A 244 2.96 9.17 -17.85
CA ASP A 244 3.97 10.19 -17.57
C ASP A 244 4.13 11.15 -18.78
N CYS A 245 4.15 10.63 -20.02
CA CYS A 245 4.22 11.45 -21.24
C CYS A 245 2.98 12.33 -21.48
N GLN A 246 1.86 12.03 -20.84
CA GLN A 246 0.63 12.82 -20.91
C GLN A 246 0.46 13.76 -19.71
N ASP A 247 1.44 13.87 -18.83
CA ASP A 247 1.36 14.60 -17.56
C ASP A 247 0.22 14.12 -16.64
N ILE A 248 -0.17 12.84 -16.77
CA ILE A 248 -1.25 12.19 -16.00
C ILE A 248 -0.68 11.06 -15.15
N GLU A 249 0.41 11.31 -14.45
CA GLU A 249 1.09 10.32 -13.62
C GLU A 249 0.40 10.05 -12.27
N THR A 250 -0.48 10.95 -11.82
CA THR A 250 -1.18 10.88 -10.54
C THR A 250 -2.65 11.23 -10.67
N VAL A 251 -3.47 10.82 -9.70
CA VAL A 251 -4.89 11.20 -9.65
C VAL A 251 -5.06 12.71 -9.49
N GLY A 252 -4.17 13.40 -8.77
CA GLY A 252 -4.15 14.86 -8.68
C GLY A 252 -3.94 15.52 -10.04
N ALA A 253 -2.98 14.99 -10.83
CA ALA A 253 -2.72 15.44 -12.20
C ALA A 253 -3.96 15.23 -13.11
N LEU A 254 -4.59 14.06 -13.04
CA LEU A 254 -5.81 13.78 -13.77
C LEU A 254 -6.95 14.75 -13.38
N ASN A 255 -7.11 15.04 -12.10
CA ASN A 255 -8.11 16.00 -11.63
C ASN A 255 -7.86 17.42 -12.18
N ASP A 256 -6.59 17.84 -12.27
CA ASP A 256 -6.22 19.10 -12.90
C ASP A 256 -6.62 19.13 -14.38
N MET A 257 -6.35 18.04 -15.11
CA MET A 257 -6.75 17.94 -16.52
C MET A 257 -8.27 18.02 -16.69
N ILE A 258 -9.02 17.34 -15.82
CA ILE A 258 -10.49 17.36 -15.83
C ILE A 258 -11.03 18.79 -15.58
N THR A 259 -10.40 19.54 -14.68
CA THR A 259 -10.90 20.85 -14.24
C THR A 259 -10.39 22.02 -15.07
N LYS A 260 -9.18 21.92 -15.63
CA LYS A 260 -8.50 23.01 -16.32
C LYS A 260 -8.47 22.85 -17.84
N ASN A 261 -8.62 21.63 -18.36
CA ASN A 261 -8.48 21.30 -19.77
C ASN A 261 -9.71 20.54 -20.32
N ASP A 262 -9.80 20.49 -21.66
CA ASP A 262 -10.81 19.66 -22.33
C ASP A 262 -10.35 18.21 -22.39
N MET A 263 -10.98 17.34 -21.61
CA MET A 263 -10.72 15.89 -21.57
C MET A 263 -10.93 15.19 -22.92
N ARG A 264 -11.62 15.82 -23.88
CA ARG A 264 -11.83 15.21 -25.22
C ARG A 264 -10.52 14.98 -25.96
N GLU A 265 -9.58 15.92 -25.86
CA GLU A 265 -8.26 15.76 -26.48
C GLU A 265 -7.51 14.58 -25.87
N VAL A 266 -7.48 14.45 -24.54
CA VAL A 266 -6.86 13.34 -23.82
C VAL A 266 -7.45 12.00 -24.24
N VAL A 267 -8.79 11.91 -24.34
CA VAL A 267 -9.49 10.70 -24.78
C VAL A 267 -9.12 10.35 -26.22
N LEU A 268 -9.16 11.32 -27.15
CA LEU A 268 -8.79 11.08 -28.54
C LEU A 268 -7.35 10.62 -28.72
N VAL A 269 -6.41 11.19 -27.98
CA VAL A 269 -5.00 10.77 -28.00
C VAL A 269 -4.85 9.34 -27.47
N GLN A 270 -5.58 9.00 -26.42
CA GLN A 270 -5.57 7.65 -25.83
C GLN A 270 -6.18 6.60 -26.79
N GLU A 271 -7.29 6.94 -27.44
CA GLU A 271 -7.93 6.07 -28.43
C GLU A 271 -7.03 5.84 -29.65
N ALA A 272 -6.43 6.90 -30.18
CA ALA A 272 -5.46 6.79 -31.29
C ALA A 272 -4.24 5.95 -30.93
N HIS A 273 -3.73 6.08 -29.69
CA HIS A 273 -2.63 5.24 -29.19
C HIS A 273 -3.04 3.76 -29.14
N GLN A 274 -4.22 3.46 -28.62
CA GLN A 274 -4.75 2.09 -28.55
C GLN A 274 -4.94 1.49 -29.94
N GLU A 275 -5.52 2.23 -30.90
CA GLU A 275 -5.68 1.78 -32.28
C GLU A 275 -4.31 1.48 -32.94
N ARG A 276 -3.32 2.32 -32.71
CA ARG A 276 -1.95 2.09 -33.20
C ARG A 276 -1.38 0.79 -32.64
N GLN A 277 -1.50 0.54 -31.33
CA GLN A 277 -1.00 -0.70 -30.70
C GLN A 277 -1.69 -1.94 -31.28
N ILE A 278 -3.01 -1.90 -31.51
CA ILE A 278 -3.77 -2.96 -32.14
C ILE A 278 -3.27 -3.20 -33.58
N GLY A 279 -3.04 -2.12 -34.34
CA GLY A 279 -2.49 -2.18 -35.70
C GLY A 279 -1.10 -2.81 -35.75
N GLU A 280 -0.21 -2.48 -34.80
CA GLU A 280 1.13 -3.07 -34.68
C GLU A 280 1.05 -4.58 -34.39
N ILE A 281 0.16 -5.02 -33.50
CA ILE A 281 -0.07 -6.45 -33.23
C ILE A 281 -0.60 -7.16 -34.48
N ALA A 282 -1.59 -6.58 -35.17
CA ALA A 282 -2.13 -7.15 -36.41
C ALA A 282 -1.06 -7.28 -37.49
N LYS A 283 -0.18 -6.27 -37.64
CA LYS A 283 0.96 -6.31 -38.55
C LYS A 283 1.93 -7.45 -38.21
N GLN A 284 2.31 -7.60 -36.96
CA GLN A 284 3.20 -8.70 -36.50
C GLN A 284 2.60 -10.08 -36.78
N ILE A 285 1.29 -10.24 -36.62
CA ILE A 285 0.58 -11.47 -36.93
C ILE A 285 0.65 -11.77 -38.45
N SER A 286 0.39 -10.75 -39.28
CA SER A 286 0.45 -10.85 -40.73
C SER A 286 1.87 -11.19 -41.25
N GLU A 287 2.89 -10.55 -40.70
CA GLU A 287 4.29 -10.75 -41.09
C GLU A 287 4.82 -12.15 -40.76
N LYS A 288 4.25 -12.86 -39.79
CA LYS A 288 4.57 -14.26 -39.49
C LYS A 288 4.22 -15.22 -40.64
N GLY A 289 3.30 -14.86 -41.55
CA GLY A 289 2.98 -15.55 -42.81
C GLY A 289 2.35 -16.95 -42.69
N ASN A 290 2.56 -17.64 -41.55
CA ASN A 290 2.07 -19.03 -41.34
C ASN A 290 1.07 -19.13 -40.18
N THR A 291 0.60 -18.00 -39.67
CA THR A 291 -0.37 -17.96 -38.57
C THR A 291 -1.75 -18.40 -39.07
N ARG A 292 -2.26 -19.53 -38.57
CA ARG A 292 -3.59 -20.06 -38.93
C ARG A 292 -4.64 -19.75 -37.88
N PHE A 293 -4.22 -19.57 -36.63
CA PHE A 293 -5.09 -19.29 -35.48
C PHE A 293 -4.46 -18.22 -34.61
N VAL A 294 -5.28 -17.33 -34.14
CA VAL A 294 -4.93 -16.29 -33.10
C VAL A 294 -5.84 -16.51 -31.93
N LEU A 295 -5.27 -16.79 -30.76
CA LEU A 295 -6.01 -16.90 -29.51
C LEU A 295 -5.83 -15.61 -28.73
N ILE A 296 -6.95 -14.97 -28.40
CA ILE A 296 -6.98 -13.75 -27.59
C ILE A 296 -7.56 -14.15 -26.23
N ALA A 297 -6.75 -13.99 -25.17
CA ALA A 297 -7.17 -14.19 -23.79
C ALA A 297 -7.16 -12.85 -23.07
N GLY A 298 -8.22 -12.57 -22.32
CA GLY A 298 -8.35 -11.38 -21.49
C GLY A 298 -9.20 -11.67 -20.27
N PRO A 299 -9.18 -10.78 -19.25
CA PRO A 299 -10.11 -10.90 -18.15
C PRO A 299 -11.54 -10.76 -18.69
N SER A 300 -12.37 -11.77 -18.45
CA SER A 300 -13.81 -11.66 -18.72
C SER A 300 -14.40 -10.71 -17.68
N SER A 301 -15.06 -9.66 -18.14
CA SER A 301 -15.87 -8.77 -17.31
C SER A 301 -17.22 -9.41 -16.98
#